data_6abc8f06c620810f06f0986955a0fd6a
#
_entry.id   6abc8f06c620810f06f0986955a0fd6a
#
_cell.length_a   1.000
_cell.length_b   1.000
_cell.length_c   1.000
_cell.angle_alpha   90.00
_cell.angle_beta   90.00
_cell.angle_gamma   90.00
#
_symmetry.space_group_name_H-M   'P 1'
#
loop_
_entity.id
_entity.type
_entity.pdbx_description
1 polymer ?
#
loop_
_entity_poly.entity_id
_entity_poly.type
_entity_poly.pdbx_seq_one_letter_code
_entity_poly.pdbx_strand_id
1 'polypeptide(L)'
;KKVVVADTDPSHYPYSDELLIGGMSCDGCAQNVANALNALNGVWATVTYADHTARVRSKRPIDRGALVAAVKDAGYYVMTL
;
A
#
# COMPACT_ATOMS: atom_id res chain seq x y z
N LYS A 1 -5.16 12.10 -8.38
CA LYS A 1 -6.31 12.01 -7.48
C LYS A 1 -5.98 11.14 -6.28
N LYS A 2 -6.32 11.61 -5.10
CA LYS A 2 -5.92 10.97 -3.86
C LYS A 2 -7.08 10.20 -3.24
N VAL A 3 -6.82 8.93 -2.88
CA VAL A 3 -7.77 8.14 -2.12
C VAL A 3 -7.58 8.44 -0.64
N VAL A 4 -8.66 8.79 0.05
CA VAL A 4 -8.62 9.14 1.47
C VAL A 4 -9.14 7.96 2.29
N VAL A 5 -8.36 7.58 3.30
CA VAL A 5 -8.76 6.54 4.25
C VAL A 5 -9.58 7.18 5.36
N ALA A 6 -10.78 6.67 5.59
CA ALA A 6 -11.70 7.25 6.56
C ALA A 6 -11.24 7.05 8.01
N ASP A 7 -10.58 5.93 8.30
CA ASP A 7 -10.11 5.58 9.64
C ASP A 7 -8.59 5.56 9.63
N THR A 8 -7.98 6.47 10.37
CA THR A 8 -6.52 6.61 10.45
C THR A 8 -5.98 6.30 11.85
N ASP A 9 -6.74 5.58 12.66
CA ASP A 9 -6.29 5.16 13.99
C ASP A 9 -5.53 3.83 13.89
N PRO A 10 -4.20 3.82 14.14
CA PRO A 10 -3.41 2.58 14.02
C PRO A 10 -3.90 1.45 14.92
N SER A 11 -4.55 1.77 16.04
CA SER A 11 -5.05 0.73 16.97
C SER A 11 -6.20 -0.07 16.37
N HIS A 12 -6.86 0.44 15.32
CA HIS A 12 -7.92 -0.27 14.61
C HIS A 12 -7.39 -1.21 13.53
N TYR A 13 -6.07 -1.25 13.33
CA TYR A 13 -5.44 -2.03 12.27
C TYR A 13 -4.44 -3.00 12.90
N PRO A 14 -4.91 -4.14 13.44
CA PRO A 14 -4.02 -5.08 14.15
C PRO A 14 -3.05 -5.82 13.24
N TYR A 15 -3.31 -5.84 11.94
CA TYR A 15 -2.45 -6.52 10.98
C TYR A 15 -1.62 -5.50 10.22
N SER A 16 -0.34 -5.78 10.07
CA SER A 16 0.55 -4.91 9.31
C SER A 16 1.49 -5.73 8.44
N ASP A 17 1.88 -5.16 7.31
CA ASP A 17 2.83 -5.77 6.40
C ASP A 17 3.67 -4.66 5.77
N GLU A 18 4.83 -5.03 5.26
CA GLU A 18 5.76 -4.09 4.65
C GLU A 18 6.23 -4.66 3.33
N LEU A 19 6.15 -3.85 2.27
CA LEU A 19 6.50 -4.27 0.93
C LEU A 19 7.54 -3.32 0.35
N LEU A 20 8.53 -3.86 -0.34
CA LEU A 20 9.43 -3.05 -1.17
C LEU A 20 8.83 -2.95 -2.56
N ILE A 21 8.69 -1.72 -3.04
CA ILE A 21 8.01 -1.45 -4.31
C ILE A 21 9.05 -1.05 -5.36
N GLY A 22 9.02 -1.74 -6.48
CA GLY A 22 9.86 -1.41 -7.62
C GLY A 22 9.08 -0.66 -8.69
N GLY A 23 9.81 0.10 -9.53
CA GLY A 23 9.22 0.84 -10.63
C GLY A 23 8.81 2.27 -10.30
N MET A 24 8.94 2.69 -9.04
CA MET A 24 8.67 4.08 -8.66
C MET A 24 9.84 4.97 -9.10
N SER A 25 9.51 6.08 -9.74
CA SER A 25 10.52 7.03 -10.21
C SER A 25 10.29 8.44 -9.69
N CYS A 26 9.24 8.67 -8.91
CA CYS A 26 8.91 9.98 -8.36
C CYS A 26 7.89 9.85 -7.23
N ASP A 27 7.66 10.93 -6.49
CA ASP A 27 6.67 10.95 -5.41
C ASP A 27 5.25 10.67 -5.92
N GLY A 28 4.94 11.11 -7.13
CA GLY A 28 3.65 10.81 -7.73
C GLY A 28 3.42 9.32 -7.92
N CYS A 29 4.47 8.57 -8.20
CA CYS A 29 4.41 7.12 -8.30
C CYS A 29 4.07 6.50 -6.95
N ALA A 30 4.70 6.97 -5.86
CA ALA A 30 4.39 6.52 -4.51
C ALA A 30 2.92 6.78 -4.17
N GLN A 31 2.40 7.95 -4.56
CA GLN A 31 1.00 8.27 -4.33
C GLN A 31 0.07 7.33 -5.11
N ASN A 32 0.43 6.95 -6.32
CA ASN A 32 -0.34 6.00 -7.11
C ASN A 32 -0.41 4.63 -6.44
N VAL A 33 0.71 4.16 -5.90
CA VAL A 33 0.75 2.90 -5.17
C VAL A 33 -0.11 2.98 -3.90
N ALA A 34 0.01 4.09 -3.16
CA ALA A 34 -0.79 4.30 -1.96
C ALA A 34 -2.28 4.30 -2.28
N ASN A 35 -2.68 4.98 -3.36
CA ASN A 35 -4.08 5.01 -3.79
C ASN A 35 -4.59 3.61 -4.12
N ALA A 36 -3.79 2.81 -4.82
CA ALA A 36 -4.18 1.45 -5.19
C ALA A 36 -4.39 0.58 -3.95
N LEU A 37 -3.49 0.68 -2.97
CA LEU A 37 -3.60 -0.10 -1.74
C LEU A 37 -4.75 0.39 -0.86
N ASN A 38 -4.92 1.71 -0.74
CA ASN A 38 -6.00 2.28 0.07
C ASN A 38 -7.39 2.03 -0.52
N ALA A 39 -7.47 1.69 -1.79
CA ALA A 39 -8.73 1.30 -2.41
C ALA A 39 -9.22 -0.08 -1.95
N LEU A 40 -8.34 -0.88 -1.36
CA LEU A 40 -8.73 -2.18 -0.81
C LEU A 40 -9.51 -1.98 0.48
N ASN A 41 -10.58 -2.76 0.64
CA ASN A 41 -11.47 -2.62 1.79
C ASN A 41 -10.75 -2.99 3.10
N GLY A 42 -10.80 -2.07 4.08
CA GLY A 42 -10.20 -2.29 5.38
C GLY A 42 -8.68 -2.15 5.41
N VAL A 43 -8.09 -1.52 4.40
CA VAL A 43 -6.63 -1.35 4.29
C VAL A 43 -6.26 0.13 4.42
N TRP A 44 -5.24 0.39 5.21
CA TRP A 44 -4.61 1.70 5.31
C TRP A 44 -3.13 1.54 4.95
N ALA A 45 -2.72 2.13 3.85
CA ALA A 45 -1.36 2.02 3.35
C ALA A 45 -0.67 3.38 3.28
N THR A 46 0.59 3.39 3.65
CA THR A 46 1.47 4.55 3.52
C THR A 46 2.67 4.13 2.68
N VAL A 47 2.95 4.88 1.61
CA VAL A 47 4.07 4.58 0.73
C VAL A 47 5.08 5.71 0.80
N THR A 48 6.35 5.35 1.01
CA THR A 48 7.46 6.28 1.08
C THR A 48 8.37 6.07 -0.13
N TYR A 49 8.48 7.09 -0.97
CA TYR A 49 9.32 7.01 -2.15
C TYR A 49 10.80 6.89 -1.80
N ALA A 50 11.25 7.63 -0.78
CA ALA A 50 12.66 7.62 -0.39
C ALA A 50 13.18 6.22 -0.04
N ASP A 51 12.32 5.41 0.58
CA ASP A 51 12.66 4.05 1.01
C ASP A 51 12.13 3.00 0.03
N HIS A 52 11.35 3.38 -0.96
CA HIS A 52 10.65 2.46 -1.86
C HIS A 52 9.80 1.46 -1.09
N THR A 53 9.25 1.88 0.05
CA THR A 53 8.55 1.00 0.98
C THR A 53 7.09 1.37 1.08
N ALA A 54 6.23 0.35 1.01
CA ALA A 54 4.81 0.47 1.31
C ALA A 54 4.54 -0.20 2.65
N ARG A 55 4.02 0.56 3.60
CA ARG A 55 3.58 0.03 4.89
C ARG A 55 2.08 -0.12 4.84
N VAL A 56 1.63 -1.35 4.97
CA VAL A 56 0.22 -1.68 4.82
C VAL A 56 -0.33 -2.14 6.16
N ARG A 57 -1.44 -1.56 6.56
CA ARG A 57 -2.16 -1.96 7.77
C ARG A 57 -3.57 -2.36 7.38
N SER A 58 -4.11 -3.36 8.06
CA SER A 58 -5.45 -3.83 7.75
C SER A 58 -6.21 -4.19 9.01
N LYS A 59 -7.54 -4.09 8.92
CA LYS A 59 -8.44 -4.43 10.02
C LYS A 59 -8.63 -5.93 10.16
N ARG A 60 -8.32 -6.69 9.12
CA ARG A 60 -8.44 -8.14 9.06
C ARG A 60 -7.26 -8.71 8.30
N PRO A 61 -7.00 -10.02 8.44
CA PRO A 61 -5.93 -10.64 7.66
C PRO A 61 -6.18 -10.46 6.16
N ILE A 62 -5.17 -9.96 5.46
CA ILE A 62 -5.23 -9.78 4.01
C ILE A 62 -4.14 -10.62 3.39
N ASP A 63 -4.50 -11.36 2.34
CA ASP A 63 -3.55 -12.13 1.58
C ASP A 63 -2.55 -11.18 0.92
N ARG A 64 -1.26 -11.46 1.11
CA ARG A 64 -0.20 -10.69 0.47
C ARG A 64 -0.37 -10.67 -1.06
N GLY A 65 -0.91 -11.75 -1.64
CA GLY A 65 -1.22 -11.79 -3.06
C GLY A 65 -2.16 -10.70 -3.51
N ALA A 66 -3.14 -10.33 -2.67
CA ALA A 66 -4.05 -9.23 -2.97
C ALA A 66 -3.31 -7.89 -2.99
N LEU A 67 -2.36 -7.70 -2.08
CA LEU A 67 -1.53 -6.48 -2.04
C LEU A 67 -0.64 -6.40 -3.26
N VAL A 68 0.01 -7.51 -3.63
CA VAL A 68 0.85 -7.58 -4.82
C VAL A 68 0.03 -7.28 -6.08
N ALA A 69 -1.16 -7.83 -6.19
CA ALA A 69 -2.03 -7.58 -7.33
C ALA A 69 -2.41 -6.11 -7.44
N ALA A 70 -2.72 -5.47 -6.32
CA ALA A 70 -3.06 -4.05 -6.31
C ALA A 70 -1.89 -3.18 -6.79
N VAL A 71 -0.67 -3.51 -6.37
CA VAL A 71 0.53 -2.80 -6.80
C VAL A 71 0.76 -2.99 -8.29
N LYS A 72 0.59 -4.22 -8.80
CA LYS A 72 0.75 -4.51 -10.22
C LYS A 72 -0.28 -3.77 -11.07
N ASP A 73 -1.52 -3.71 -10.59
CA ASP A 73 -2.58 -2.98 -11.30
C ASP A 73 -2.28 -1.49 -11.40
N ALA A 74 -1.53 -0.94 -10.45
CA ALA A 74 -1.10 0.46 -10.49
C ALA A 74 0.07 0.69 -11.45
N GLY A 75 0.66 -0.37 -11.99
CA GLY A 75 1.78 -0.27 -12.92
C GLY A 75 3.15 -0.43 -12.28
N TYR A 76 3.20 -0.97 -11.08
CA TYR A 76 4.43 -1.18 -10.33
C TYR A 76 4.56 -2.65 -9.95
N TYR A 77 5.58 -3.00 -9.17
CA TYR A 77 5.78 -4.38 -8.73
C TYR A 77 6.35 -4.42 -7.32
N VAL A 78 6.18 -5.56 -6.68
CA VAL A 78 6.70 -5.79 -5.33
C VAL A 78 8.04 -6.55 -5.46
N MET A 79 9.08 -5.96 -4.87
CA MET A 79 10.43 -6.56 -4.89
C MET A 79 10.66 -7.53 -3.74
N THR A 80 9.88 -7.41 -2.66
CA THR A 80 9.97 -8.31 -1.51
C THR A 80 8.87 -9.35 -1.54
N LEU A 81 9.17 -10.57 -1.19
CA LEU A 81 8.18 -11.64 -1.12
C LEU A 81 7.93 -12.10 0.30
#